data_f36e4e3eaa9499e3cfa5b09e9aa580bb
#
_entry.id   f36e4e3eaa9499e3cfa5b09e9aa580bb
#
_cell.length_a   1.000
_cell.length_b   1.000
_cell.length_c   1.000
_cell.angle_alpha   90.00
_cell.angle_beta   90.00
_cell.angle_gamma   90.00
#
_symmetry.space_group_name_H-M   'P 1'
#
loop_
_entity.id
_entity.type
_entity.pdbx_description
1 polymer ?
#
loop_
_entity_poly.entity_id
_entity_poly.type
_entity_poly.pdbx_seq_one_letter_code
_entity_poly.pdbx_strand_id
1 'polypeptide(L)'
;LKAVFGLGNPGLNYALTRHNVGFQAIDLYRRLNRVSAKGRIEDGGLVYRDGDLLLVKPLSYMNESGPVVKAIRERYGIPLHDILIAHDDLDLPLGRMKVRPAGGPGSHKGVRSVLEALGTEDVGRLKIGIEVEGRSAPGVRFVLERFTPEEWERLLPVLERAVEAIGLFREEGLEAVMTRFNRPE
;
A
#
# COMPACT_ATOMS: atom_id res chain seq x y z
N LEU A 1 -3.36 17.35 6.30
CA LEU A 1 -3.40 16.53 5.11
C LEU A 1 -2.62 15.22 5.35
N LYS A 2 -3.25 14.10 5.14
CA LYS A 2 -2.62 12.77 5.23
C LYS A 2 -2.55 12.16 3.84
N ALA A 3 -1.62 11.23 3.63
CA ALA A 3 -1.48 10.53 2.36
C ALA A 3 -1.29 9.03 2.56
N VAL A 4 -1.97 8.25 1.76
CA VAL A 4 -1.75 6.81 1.65
C VAL A 4 -1.20 6.53 0.25
N PHE A 5 -0.02 5.93 0.19
CA PHE A 5 0.61 5.51 -1.05
C PHE A 5 0.45 3.99 -1.18
N GLY A 6 -0.31 3.57 -2.17
CA GLY A 6 -0.38 2.15 -2.52
C GLY A 6 0.69 1.82 -3.55
N LEU A 7 1.55 0.85 -3.27
CA LEU A 7 2.62 0.48 -4.17
C LEU A 7 2.17 -0.58 -5.18
N GLY A 8 2.69 -0.49 -6.39
CA GLY A 8 2.40 -1.42 -7.48
C GLY A 8 3.20 -1.06 -8.72
N ASN A 9 3.05 -1.86 -9.76
CA ASN A 9 3.58 -1.58 -11.10
C ASN A 9 2.47 -1.05 -12.00
N PRO A 10 2.74 -0.04 -12.84
CA PRO A 10 1.73 0.49 -13.75
C PRO A 10 1.44 -0.48 -14.90
N GLY A 11 0.24 -0.39 -15.43
CA GLY A 11 -0.18 -1.13 -16.61
C GLY A 11 -1.06 -2.34 -16.31
N LEU A 12 -1.84 -2.72 -17.34
CA LEU A 12 -2.83 -3.80 -17.22
C LEU A 12 -2.21 -5.17 -16.94
N ASN A 13 -0.97 -5.38 -17.40
CA ASN A 13 -0.27 -6.66 -17.18
C ASN A 13 0.01 -6.95 -15.70
N TYR A 14 0.06 -5.91 -14.87
CA TYR A 14 0.37 -6.03 -13.45
C TYR A 14 -0.83 -5.86 -12.53
N ALA A 15 -1.97 -5.41 -13.07
CA ALA A 15 -3.12 -4.96 -12.28
C ALA A 15 -3.65 -6.02 -11.30
N LEU A 16 -3.59 -7.29 -11.66
CA LEU A 16 -4.12 -8.40 -10.85
C LEU A 16 -3.02 -9.24 -10.19
N THR A 17 -1.78 -8.76 -10.22
CA THR A 17 -0.66 -9.46 -9.58
C THR A 17 -0.63 -9.20 -8.08
N ARG A 18 0.04 -10.10 -7.36
CA ARG A 18 0.24 -9.98 -5.92
C ARG A 18 0.97 -8.70 -5.53
N HIS A 19 1.95 -8.30 -6.35
CA HIS A 19 2.74 -7.07 -6.12
C HIS A 19 1.91 -5.80 -6.21
N ASN A 20 0.74 -5.86 -6.81
CA ASN A 20 -0.16 -4.71 -6.96
C ASN A 20 -1.26 -4.61 -5.90
N VAL A 21 -1.16 -5.39 -4.82
CA VAL A 21 -2.18 -5.34 -3.77
C VAL A 21 -2.31 -3.95 -3.13
N GLY A 22 -1.21 -3.18 -3.10
CA GLY A 22 -1.25 -1.79 -2.65
C GLY A 22 -2.14 -0.91 -3.54
N PHE A 23 -2.01 -1.05 -4.87
CA PHE A 23 -2.90 -0.36 -5.83
C PHE A 23 -4.35 -0.79 -5.63
N GLN A 24 -4.57 -2.08 -5.41
CA GLN A 24 -5.91 -2.63 -5.22
C GLN A 24 -6.58 -2.07 -3.97
N ALA A 25 -5.83 -1.88 -2.89
CA ALA A 25 -6.34 -1.27 -1.67
C ALA A 25 -6.79 0.19 -1.91
N ILE A 26 -6.00 0.96 -2.64
CA ILE A 26 -6.35 2.35 -3.02
C ILE A 26 -7.63 2.34 -3.87
N ASP A 27 -7.71 1.48 -4.87
CA ASP A 27 -8.85 1.43 -5.77
C ASP A 27 -10.13 0.99 -5.05
N LEU A 28 -10.02 0.05 -4.11
CA LEU A 28 -11.18 -0.39 -3.33
C LEU A 28 -11.65 0.70 -2.37
N TYR A 29 -10.73 1.38 -1.69
CA TYR A 29 -11.09 2.53 -0.85
C TYR A 29 -11.85 3.57 -1.66
N ARG A 30 -11.32 3.91 -2.82
CA ARG A 30 -11.94 4.90 -3.69
C ARG A 30 -13.37 4.51 -4.08
N ARG A 31 -13.58 3.25 -4.46
CA ARG A 31 -14.92 2.75 -4.84
C ARG A 31 -15.89 2.74 -3.67
N LEU A 32 -15.48 2.20 -2.52
CA LEU A 32 -16.35 2.08 -1.35
C LEU A 32 -16.69 3.42 -0.72
N ASN A 33 -15.81 4.40 -0.83
CA ASN A 33 -16.02 5.74 -0.28
C ASN A 33 -16.49 6.75 -1.34
N ARG A 34 -16.82 6.28 -2.55
CA ARG A 34 -17.32 7.10 -3.66
C ARG A 34 -16.42 8.28 -4.01
N VAL A 35 -15.11 8.07 -3.92
CA VAL A 35 -14.12 9.05 -4.36
C VAL A 35 -14.11 9.06 -5.89
N SER A 36 -14.10 10.26 -6.48
CA SER A 36 -14.11 10.41 -7.93
C SER A 36 -13.00 9.59 -8.60
N ALA A 37 -13.33 8.95 -9.73
CA ALA A 37 -12.36 8.26 -10.56
C ALA A 37 -11.39 9.21 -11.28
N LYS A 38 -11.67 10.51 -11.25
CA LYS A 38 -10.80 11.53 -11.83
C LYS A 38 -9.64 11.82 -10.89
N GLY A 39 -8.54 11.10 -11.09
CA GLY A 39 -7.28 11.43 -10.45
C GLY A 39 -6.50 12.44 -11.27
N ARG A 40 -5.46 13.01 -10.66
CA ARG A 40 -4.50 13.86 -11.34
C ARG A 40 -3.14 13.17 -11.36
N ILE A 41 -2.43 13.31 -12.47
CA ILE A 41 -1.03 12.86 -12.54
C ILE A 41 -0.16 14.00 -12.06
N GLU A 42 0.50 13.81 -10.94
CA GLU A 42 1.39 14.79 -10.33
C GLU A 42 2.69 14.08 -9.90
N ASP A 43 3.83 14.64 -10.30
CA ASP A 43 5.16 14.14 -9.92
C ASP A 43 5.34 12.62 -10.11
N GLY A 44 4.74 12.07 -11.17
CA GLY A 44 4.82 10.64 -11.48
C GLY A 44 3.83 9.75 -10.72
N GLY A 45 2.93 10.32 -9.95
CA GLY A 45 1.88 9.58 -9.24
C GLY A 45 0.49 9.90 -9.74
N LEU A 46 -0.40 8.94 -9.62
CA LEU A 46 -1.84 9.15 -9.82
C LEU A 46 -2.45 9.48 -8.45
N VAL A 47 -2.89 10.72 -8.32
CA VAL A 47 -3.36 11.29 -7.04
C VAL A 47 -4.87 11.45 -7.07
N TYR A 48 -5.53 10.82 -6.12
CA TYR A 48 -6.95 11.06 -5.83
C TYR A 48 -7.05 11.83 -4.51
N ARG A 49 -8.05 12.68 -4.41
CA ARG A 49 -8.26 13.44 -3.19
C ARG A 49 -9.64 13.15 -2.59
N ASP A 50 -9.65 12.82 -1.30
CA ASP A 50 -10.84 12.62 -0.50
C ASP A 50 -10.75 13.55 0.73
N GLY A 51 -11.21 14.81 0.58
CA GLY A 51 -11.10 15.81 1.63
C GLY A 51 -9.66 16.09 2.03
N ASP A 52 -9.31 15.74 3.25
CA ASP A 52 -7.97 15.88 3.83
C ASP A 52 -7.08 14.65 3.65
N LEU A 53 -7.50 13.71 2.81
CA LEU A 53 -6.74 12.50 2.50
C LEU A 53 -6.35 12.48 1.02
N LEU A 54 -5.06 12.24 0.75
CA LEU A 54 -4.57 11.90 -0.58
C LEU A 54 -4.43 10.37 -0.69
N LEU A 55 -4.88 9.83 -1.80
CA LEU A 55 -4.70 8.43 -2.17
C LEU A 55 -3.84 8.41 -3.41
N VAL A 56 -2.67 7.80 -3.34
CA VAL A 56 -1.68 7.92 -4.40
C VAL A 56 -1.22 6.54 -4.86
N LYS A 57 -1.20 6.36 -6.19
CA LYS A 57 -0.56 5.22 -6.84
C LYS A 57 0.67 5.75 -7.59
N PRO A 58 1.90 5.47 -7.13
CA PRO A 58 3.08 5.79 -7.94
C PRO A 58 2.99 5.06 -9.28
N LEU A 59 3.18 5.78 -10.39
CA LEU A 59 3.08 5.20 -11.74
C LEU A 59 4.44 4.81 -12.31
N SER A 60 5.48 4.85 -11.49
CA SER A 60 6.80 4.28 -11.79
C SER A 60 6.78 2.77 -11.58
N TYR A 61 7.76 2.06 -12.13
CA TYR A 61 7.96 0.67 -11.72
C TYR A 61 8.26 0.59 -10.23
N MET A 62 7.93 -0.56 -9.64
CA MET A 62 7.97 -0.77 -8.18
C MET A 62 9.27 -0.28 -7.53
N ASN A 63 10.42 -0.62 -8.10
CA ASN A 63 11.72 -0.25 -7.56
C ASN A 63 12.07 1.25 -7.66
N GLU A 64 11.21 2.03 -8.31
CA GLU A 64 11.35 3.48 -8.46
C GLU A 64 10.22 4.24 -7.77
N SER A 65 9.51 3.62 -6.85
CA SER A 65 8.40 4.24 -6.12
C SER A 65 8.85 5.39 -5.22
N GLY A 66 10.06 5.33 -4.68
CA GLY A 66 10.57 6.29 -3.71
C GLY A 66 10.60 7.74 -4.18
N PRO A 67 11.18 8.05 -5.33
CA PRO A 67 11.19 9.44 -5.83
C PRO A 67 9.81 10.04 -5.99
N VAL A 68 8.82 9.25 -6.41
CA VAL A 68 7.43 9.72 -6.53
C VAL A 68 6.84 10.06 -5.16
N VAL A 69 7.02 9.17 -4.19
CA VAL A 69 6.54 9.42 -2.81
C VAL A 69 7.16 10.68 -2.23
N LYS A 70 8.48 10.82 -2.38
CA LYS A 70 9.22 12.00 -1.91
C LYS A 70 8.71 13.29 -2.55
N ALA A 71 8.56 13.30 -3.86
CA ALA A 71 8.12 14.49 -4.60
C ALA A 71 6.71 14.92 -4.18
N ILE A 72 5.78 13.99 -4.03
CA ILE A 72 4.41 14.30 -3.60
C ILE A 72 4.38 14.76 -2.15
N ARG A 73 5.15 14.13 -1.28
CA ARG A 73 5.30 14.57 0.11
C ARG A 73 5.76 16.04 0.17
N GLU A 74 6.78 16.38 -0.61
CA GLU A 74 7.33 17.75 -0.64
C GLU A 74 6.32 18.75 -1.23
N ARG A 75 5.64 18.37 -2.31
CA ARG A 75 4.63 19.22 -2.96
C ARG A 75 3.53 19.64 -1.98
N TYR A 76 3.06 18.73 -1.17
CA TYR A 76 1.93 18.97 -0.25
C TYR A 76 2.36 19.26 1.19
N GLY A 77 3.66 19.21 1.48
CA GLY A 77 4.18 19.48 2.84
C GLY A 77 3.70 18.47 3.87
N ILE A 78 3.63 17.18 3.53
CA ILE A 78 3.05 16.16 4.40
C ILE A 78 4.08 15.69 5.43
N PRO A 79 3.79 15.79 6.73
CA PRO A 79 4.68 15.23 7.76
C PRO A 79 4.80 13.71 7.64
N LEU A 80 5.95 13.17 8.03
CA LEU A 80 6.18 11.71 7.94
C LEU A 80 5.13 10.88 8.69
N HIS A 81 4.68 11.35 9.85
CA HIS A 81 3.66 10.63 10.63
C HIS A 81 2.27 10.63 10.00
N ASP A 82 2.07 11.45 8.96
CA ASP A 82 0.82 11.51 8.19
C ASP A 82 0.91 10.75 6.86
N ILE A 83 1.92 9.89 6.71
CA ILE A 83 2.12 9.03 5.54
C ILE A 83 1.93 7.57 5.92
N LEU A 84 1.17 6.85 5.11
CA LEU A 84 1.00 5.40 5.23
C LEU A 84 1.32 4.75 3.88
N ILE A 85 2.18 3.73 3.89
CA ILE A 85 2.57 2.98 2.70
C ILE A 85 1.86 1.63 2.74
N ALA A 86 0.97 1.38 1.78
CA ALA A 86 0.28 0.10 1.63
C ALA A 86 1.00 -0.76 0.60
N HIS A 87 1.35 -1.97 0.97
CA HIS A 87 2.12 -2.86 0.11
C HIS A 87 1.92 -4.34 0.45
N ASP A 88 2.28 -5.20 -0.50
CA ASP A 88 2.33 -6.65 -0.30
C ASP A 88 3.48 -7.05 0.63
N ASP A 89 3.28 -8.12 1.40
CA ASP A 89 4.31 -8.64 2.30
C ASP A 89 4.43 -10.16 2.12
N LEU A 90 5.59 -10.60 1.66
CA LEU A 90 5.92 -12.02 1.46
C LEU A 90 6.19 -12.76 2.76
N ASP A 91 6.45 -12.05 3.84
CA ASP A 91 6.70 -12.64 5.16
C ASP A 91 5.42 -12.76 6.00
N LEU A 92 4.29 -12.31 5.45
CA LEU A 92 3.01 -12.35 6.11
C LEU A 92 2.05 -13.26 5.34
N PRO A 93 1.37 -14.21 6.03
CA PRO A 93 0.42 -15.10 5.34
C PRO A 93 -0.71 -14.38 4.65
N LEU A 94 -1.12 -14.91 3.50
CA LEU A 94 -2.33 -14.48 2.81
C LEU A 94 -3.53 -14.62 3.77
N GLY A 95 -4.36 -13.60 3.84
CA GLY A 95 -5.46 -13.52 4.79
C GLY A 95 -5.14 -12.67 6.01
N ARG A 96 -3.90 -12.23 6.15
CA ARG A 96 -3.46 -11.38 7.25
C ARG A 96 -3.03 -9.99 6.80
N MET A 97 -3.17 -9.05 7.70
CA MET A 97 -2.75 -7.66 7.54
C MET A 97 -2.05 -7.20 8.81
N LYS A 98 -1.02 -6.38 8.67
CA LYS A 98 -0.29 -5.82 9.79
C LYS A 98 0.00 -4.35 9.57
N VAL A 99 -0.05 -3.56 10.63
CA VAL A 99 0.30 -2.13 10.59
C VAL A 99 1.52 -1.90 11.46
N ARG A 100 2.55 -1.24 10.90
CA ARG A 100 3.80 -0.96 11.59
C ARG A 100 4.15 0.52 11.49
N PRO A 101 4.69 1.14 12.55
CA PRO A 101 5.06 2.56 12.52
C PRO A 101 6.42 2.79 11.85
N ALA A 102 7.26 1.76 11.78
CA ALA A 102 8.63 1.86 11.32
C ALA A 102 9.20 0.48 11.00
N GLY A 103 10.37 0.43 10.41
CA GLY A 103 11.13 -0.78 10.17
C GLY A 103 11.80 -0.82 8.81
N GLY A 104 12.68 -1.78 8.61
CA GLY A 104 13.41 -1.98 7.35
C GLY A 104 12.51 -2.47 6.22
N PRO A 105 13.03 -2.50 4.99
CA PRO A 105 12.25 -2.86 3.80
C PRO A 105 12.07 -4.37 3.61
N GLY A 106 12.81 -5.21 4.34
CA GLY A 106 12.87 -6.63 4.03
C GLY A 106 13.34 -6.85 2.59
N SER A 107 12.68 -7.76 1.87
CA SER A 107 12.97 -8.02 0.46
C SER A 107 12.17 -7.15 -0.51
N HIS A 108 11.33 -6.25 -0.02
CA HIS A 108 10.43 -5.45 -0.86
C HIS A 108 11.17 -4.26 -1.49
N LYS A 109 11.40 -4.32 -2.80
CA LYS A 109 12.17 -3.29 -3.53
C LYS A 109 11.47 -1.92 -3.54
N GLY A 110 10.15 -1.91 -3.61
CA GLY A 110 9.37 -0.67 -3.56
C GLY A 110 9.47 0.04 -2.22
N VAL A 111 9.33 -0.70 -1.14
CA VAL A 111 9.49 -0.16 0.21
C VAL A 111 10.92 0.35 0.40
N ARG A 112 11.92 -0.41 -0.04
CA ARG A 112 13.33 0.03 0.00
C ARG A 112 13.51 1.37 -0.71
N SER A 113 12.97 1.50 -1.91
CA SER A 113 13.03 2.74 -2.69
C SER A 113 12.42 3.92 -1.92
N VAL A 114 11.26 3.71 -1.31
CA VAL A 114 10.58 4.74 -0.50
C VAL A 114 11.43 5.16 0.69
N LEU A 115 11.95 4.20 1.47
CA LEU A 115 12.75 4.50 2.65
C LEU A 115 14.05 5.21 2.30
N GLU A 116 14.72 4.80 1.22
CA GLU A 116 15.92 5.48 0.72
C GLU A 116 15.61 6.93 0.31
N ALA A 117 14.52 7.14 -0.43
CA ALA A 117 14.14 8.48 -0.90
C ALA A 117 13.77 9.40 0.26
N LEU A 118 13.07 8.88 1.27
CA LEU A 118 12.67 9.65 2.45
C LEU A 118 13.81 9.81 3.47
N GLY A 119 14.85 8.98 3.38
CA GLY A 119 15.99 9.04 4.28
C GLY A 119 15.71 8.56 5.70
N THR A 120 14.68 7.74 5.90
CA THR A 120 14.28 7.26 7.22
C THR A 120 13.48 5.96 7.10
N GLU A 121 13.51 5.15 8.15
CA GLU A 121 12.65 3.98 8.31
C GLU A 121 11.38 4.29 9.13
N ASP A 122 11.25 5.52 9.65
CA ASP A 122 10.12 5.96 10.49
C ASP A 122 8.93 6.39 9.63
N VAL A 123 8.37 5.45 8.88
CA VAL A 123 7.20 5.65 8.03
C VAL A 123 6.22 4.51 8.26
N GLY A 124 4.94 4.84 8.43
CA GLY A 124 3.87 3.86 8.64
C GLY A 124 3.69 2.92 7.46
N ARG A 125 3.49 1.63 7.75
CA ARG A 125 3.25 0.59 6.76
C ARG A 125 1.94 -0.13 7.04
N LEU A 126 1.15 -0.29 6.00
CA LEU A 126 0.02 -1.20 5.97
C LEU A 126 0.46 -2.41 5.14
N LYS A 127 0.80 -3.49 5.83
CA LYS A 127 1.33 -4.70 5.21
C LYS A 127 0.20 -5.67 4.93
N ILE A 128 0.05 -6.07 3.68
CA ILE A 128 -0.98 -7.00 3.23
C ILE A 128 -0.30 -8.31 2.86
N GLY A 129 -0.57 -9.36 3.61
CA GLY A 129 0.06 -10.67 3.45
C GLY A 129 -0.30 -11.33 2.14
N ILE A 130 0.71 -11.92 1.49
CA ILE A 130 0.54 -12.66 0.23
C ILE A 130 1.20 -14.04 0.26
N GLU A 131 1.88 -14.40 1.35
CA GLU A 131 2.57 -15.68 1.43
C GLU A 131 1.57 -16.84 1.50
N VAL A 132 1.82 -17.85 0.69
CA VAL A 132 1.04 -19.08 0.69
C VAL A 132 1.99 -20.26 0.89
N GLU A 133 1.52 -21.27 1.63
CA GLU A 133 2.27 -22.51 1.81
C GLU A 133 2.39 -23.25 0.47
N GLY A 134 3.60 -23.75 0.18
CA GLY A 134 3.83 -24.50 -1.05
C GLY A 134 3.84 -23.66 -2.31
N ARG A 135 4.15 -22.37 -2.23
CA ARG A 135 4.25 -21.56 -3.45
C ARG A 135 5.25 -22.18 -4.45
N SER A 136 4.88 -22.14 -5.72
CA SER A 136 5.60 -22.81 -6.79
C SER A 136 6.78 -22.02 -7.35
N ALA A 137 7.02 -20.80 -6.87
CA ALA A 137 8.02 -19.91 -7.45
C ALA A 137 8.78 -19.14 -6.36
N PRO A 138 10.05 -18.73 -6.61
CA PRO A 138 10.76 -17.79 -5.76
C PRO A 138 10.00 -16.48 -5.61
N GLY A 139 10.21 -15.77 -4.50
CA GLY A 139 9.47 -14.54 -4.18
C GLY A 139 9.48 -13.50 -5.29
N VAL A 140 10.62 -13.28 -5.96
CA VAL A 140 10.75 -12.30 -7.05
C VAL A 140 9.79 -12.58 -8.21
N ARG A 141 9.54 -13.84 -8.52
CA ARG A 141 8.60 -14.25 -9.58
C ARG A 141 7.19 -14.40 -9.04
N PHE A 142 7.03 -14.92 -7.83
CA PHE A 142 5.74 -15.14 -7.19
C PHE A 142 4.93 -13.83 -7.08
N VAL A 143 5.57 -12.72 -6.69
CA VAL A 143 4.88 -11.43 -6.54
C VAL A 143 4.36 -10.88 -7.87
N LEU A 144 4.97 -11.26 -8.99
CA LEU A 144 4.55 -10.83 -10.33
C LEU A 144 3.50 -11.76 -10.95
N GLU A 145 3.14 -12.84 -10.28
CA GLU A 145 2.06 -13.72 -10.70
C GLU A 145 0.72 -13.21 -10.19
N ARG A 146 -0.34 -13.54 -10.92
CA ARG A 146 -1.71 -13.19 -10.51
C ARG A 146 -2.14 -14.04 -9.32
N PHE A 147 -3.01 -13.47 -8.49
CA PHE A 147 -3.72 -14.26 -7.49
C PHE A 147 -4.57 -15.33 -8.18
N THR A 148 -4.61 -16.53 -7.59
CA THR A 148 -5.55 -17.55 -8.00
C THR A 148 -6.97 -17.21 -7.53
N PRO A 149 -8.04 -17.82 -8.10
CA PRO A 149 -9.41 -17.58 -7.61
C PRO A 149 -9.58 -17.86 -6.11
N GLU A 150 -8.96 -18.92 -5.59
CA GLU A 150 -9.01 -19.26 -4.17
C GLU A 150 -8.30 -18.22 -3.32
N GLU A 151 -7.18 -17.68 -3.82
CA GLU A 151 -6.45 -16.61 -3.14
C GLU A 151 -7.28 -15.34 -3.08
N TRP A 152 -7.99 -15.02 -4.17
CA TRP A 152 -8.89 -13.86 -4.18
C TRP A 152 -9.96 -13.93 -3.09
N GLU A 153 -10.55 -15.09 -2.88
CA GLU A 153 -11.56 -15.29 -1.83
C GLU A 153 -11.00 -14.97 -0.44
N ARG A 154 -9.72 -15.29 -0.22
CA ARG A 154 -9.03 -15.00 1.04
C ARG A 154 -8.54 -13.55 1.12
N LEU A 155 -8.24 -12.94 0.00
CA LEU A 155 -7.71 -11.58 -0.07
C LEU A 155 -8.81 -10.51 0.12
N LEU A 156 -9.98 -10.71 -0.49
CA LEU A 156 -11.04 -9.70 -0.48
C LEU A 156 -11.42 -9.22 0.92
N PRO A 157 -11.63 -10.09 1.92
CA PRO A 157 -11.91 -9.63 3.28
C PRO A 157 -10.78 -8.79 3.88
N VAL A 158 -9.53 -9.10 3.53
CA VAL A 158 -8.36 -8.34 4.00
C VAL A 158 -8.31 -6.97 3.33
N LEU A 159 -8.61 -6.88 2.03
CA LEU A 159 -8.69 -5.59 1.33
C LEU A 159 -9.80 -4.71 1.93
N GLU A 160 -10.94 -5.28 2.32
CA GLU A 160 -11.99 -4.55 3.00
C GLU A 160 -11.51 -4.02 4.36
N ARG A 161 -10.76 -4.82 5.10
CA ARG A 161 -10.12 -4.38 6.35
C ARG A 161 -9.06 -3.30 6.10
N ALA A 162 -8.31 -3.39 5.02
CA ALA A 162 -7.37 -2.36 4.64
C ALA A 162 -8.07 -1.02 4.37
N VAL A 163 -9.22 -1.06 3.71
CA VAL A 163 -10.05 0.14 3.50
C VAL A 163 -10.50 0.74 4.83
N GLU A 164 -10.95 -0.08 5.77
CA GLU A 164 -11.31 0.39 7.13
C GLU A 164 -10.09 0.99 7.84
N ALA A 165 -8.92 0.37 7.71
CA ALA A 165 -7.68 0.87 8.30
C ALA A 165 -7.28 2.23 7.71
N ILE A 166 -7.40 2.42 6.41
CA ILE A 166 -7.14 3.71 5.75
C ILE A 166 -8.11 4.78 6.26
N GLY A 167 -9.38 4.46 6.38
CA GLY A 167 -10.38 5.37 6.94
C GLY A 167 -10.07 5.78 8.37
N LEU A 168 -9.68 4.83 9.21
CA LEU A 168 -9.30 5.10 10.58
C LEU A 168 -8.00 5.91 10.68
N PHE A 169 -7.03 5.64 9.80
CA PHE A 169 -5.81 6.44 9.69
C PHE A 169 -6.13 7.90 9.41
N ARG A 170 -7.03 8.15 8.48
CA ARG A 170 -7.50 9.50 8.17
C ARG A 170 -8.11 10.19 9.39
N GLU A 171 -8.99 9.49 10.10
CA GLU A 171 -9.75 10.07 11.21
C GLU A 171 -8.92 10.22 12.49
N GLU A 172 -8.11 9.22 12.85
CA GLU A 172 -7.50 9.12 14.17
C GLU A 172 -5.99 8.90 14.15
N GLY A 173 -5.38 8.64 13.00
CA GLY A 173 -3.95 8.45 12.87
C GLY A 173 -3.47 7.01 13.04
N LEU A 174 -2.16 6.81 12.91
CA LEU A 174 -1.53 5.50 12.83
C LEU A 174 -1.66 4.67 14.11
N GLU A 175 -1.52 5.30 15.27
CA GLU A 175 -1.55 4.59 16.55
C GLU A 175 -2.90 3.92 16.79
N ALA A 176 -4.00 4.62 16.46
CA ALA A 176 -5.34 4.05 16.52
C ALA A 176 -5.51 2.85 15.60
N VAL A 177 -4.94 2.92 14.39
CA VAL A 177 -4.96 1.81 13.43
C VAL A 177 -4.22 0.61 13.99
N MET A 178 -3.03 0.81 14.54
CA MET A 178 -2.25 -0.28 15.15
C MET A 178 -3.00 -0.94 16.29
N THR A 179 -3.61 -0.15 17.17
CA THR A 179 -4.38 -0.67 18.30
C THR A 179 -5.54 -1.54 17.84
N ARG A 180 -6.26 -1.12 16.82
CA ARG A 180 -7.46 -1.82 16.34
C ARG A 180 -7.14 -3.05 15.49
N PHE A 181 -6.15 -2.96 14.59
CA PHE A 181 -5.93 -3.99 13.57
C PHE A 181 -4.79 -4.96 13.87
N ASN A 182 -3.90 -4.66 14.84
CA ASN A 182 -2.82 -5.55 15.24
C ASN A 182 -3.19 -6.46 16.42
N ARG A 183 -4.46 -6.61 16.75
CA ARG A 183 -4.87 -7.48 17.84
C ARG A 183 -4.50 -8.93 17.54
N PRO A 184 -3.97 -9.67 18.52
CA PRO A 184 -3.82 -11.11 18.39
C PRO A 184 -5.21 -11.73 18.22
N GLU A 185 -5.29 -12.69 17.29
CA GLU A 185 -6.49 -13.49 17.11
C GLU A 185 -6.61 -14.53 18.22
#